data_5cf4d2848dbbc9958332bd9e39185502
#
_entry.id   5cf4d2848dbbc9958332bd9e39185502
#
_cell.length_a   1.000
_cell.length_b   1.000
_cell.length_c   1.000
_cell.angle_alpha   90.00
_cell.angle_beta   90.00
_cell.angle_gamma   90.00
#
_symmetry.space_group_name_H-M   'P 1'
#
loop_
_entity.id
_entity.type
_entity.pdbx_description
1 polymer ?
#
loop_
_entity_poly.entity_id
_entity_poly.type
_entity_poly.pdbx_seq_one_letter_code
_entity_poly.pdbx_strand_id
1 'polypeptide(L)'
;MDLLCQSVLQRVYMHASDTYPEECCGFVFADGSIHRGENIQNELHGRNPNIYQRSAANGYTFSMTDTVMLNKSFGGSNPVALIYHSHPDVGAYFSQEDQDKALFAGQPIYQVAYLVVDVRAKEVHGAKVFEWNGDSFTCIRDFQETSVNNS
;
A
#
# COMPACT_ATOMS: atom_id res chain seq x y z
N MET A 1 -20.06 3.32 7.59
CA MET A 1 -19.66 3.93 6.31
C MET A 1 -18.44 3.22 5.77
N ASP A 2 -18.43 2.93 4.49
CA ASP A 2 -17.30 2.24 3.87
C ASP A 2 -16.12 3.20 3.69
N LEU A 3 -14.98 2.86 4.30
CA LEU A 3 -13.77 3.67 4.17
C LEU A 3 -13.31 3.76 2.71
N LEU A 4 -13.38 2.66 1.97
CA LEU A 4 -12.94 2.60 0.57
C LEU A 4 -14.09 2.92 -0.38
N CYS A 5 -14.69 4.08 -0.21
CA CYS A 5 -15.66 4.61 -1.15
C CYS A 5 -14.94 5.01 -2.44
N GLN A 6 -15.72 5.28 -3.49
CA GLN A 6 -15.17 5.57 -4.81
C GLN A 6 -14.20 6.74 -4.81
N SER A 7 -14.50 7.81 -4.06
CA SER A 7 -13.61 8.98 -4.07
C SER A 7 -12.27 8.70 -3.41
N VAL A 8 -12.23 7.85 -2.38
CA VAL A 8 -10.97 7.44 -1.74
C VAL A 8 -10.17 6.56 -2.68
N LEU A 9 -10.82 5.54 -3.27
CA LEU A 9 -10.16 4.66 -4.24
C LEU A 9 -9.58 5.45 -5.41
N GLN A 10 -10.32 6.42 -5.94
CA GLN A 10 -9.84 7.24 -7.06
C GLN A 10 -8.55 7.97 -6.72
N ARG A 11 -8.45 8.52 -5.51
CA ARG A 11 -7.25 9.23 -5.08
C ARG A 11 -6.06 8.29 -4.89
N VAL A 12 -6.31 7.09 -4.35
CA VAL A 12 -5.27 6.07 -4.22
C VAL A 12 -4.81 5.61 -5.61
N TYR A 13 -5.75 5.36 -6.52
CA TYR A 13 -5.45 4.93 -7.89
C TYR A 13 -4.64 5.98 -8.64
N MET A 14 -4.96 7.25 -8.45
CA MET A 14 -4.20 8.33 -9.08
C MET A 14 -2.75 8.32 -8.59
N HIS A 15 -2.54 8.09 -7.29
CA HIS A 15 -1.18 7.98 -6.74
C HIS A 15 -0.43 6.81 -7.38
N ALA A 16 -1.08 5.65 -7.53
CA ALA A 16 -0.46 4.49 -8.17
C ALA A 16 -0.08 4.78 -9.63
N SER A 17 -0.97 5.42 -10.37
CA SER A 17 -0.71 5.79 -11.76
C SER A 17 0.42 6.82 -11.87
N ASP A 18 0.39 7.85 -11.01
CA ASP A 18 1.40 8.91 -11.02
C ASP A 18 2.80 8.40 -10.69
N THR A 19 2.90 7.37 -9.86
CA THR A 19 4.18 6.83 -9.39
C THR A 19 4.75 5.74 -10.31
N TYR A 20 3.88 5.12 -11.13
CA TYR A 20 4.31 4.07 -12.05
C TYR A 20 5.55 4.53 -12.85
N PRO A 21 6.59 3.73 -13.05
CA PRO A 21 6.71 2.28 -12.87
C PRO A 21 7.21 1.84 -11.48
N GLU A 22 7.22 2.73 -10.51
CA GLU A 22 7.61 2.39 -9.14
C GLU A 22 6.37 2.15 -8.29
N GLU A 23 6.55 1.42 -7.19
CA GLU A 23 5.48 1.22 -6.23
C GLU A 23 5.20 2.52 -5.48
N CYS A 24 3.95 2.93 -5.43
CA CYS A 24 3.53 3.97 -4.50
C CYS A 24 3.24 3.36 -3.15
N CYS A 25 3.24 4.18 -2.12
CA CYS A 25 2.83 3.76 -0.77
C CYS A 25 2.20 4.94 -0.05
N GLY A 26 1.28 4.65 0.86
CA GLY A 26 0.59 5.69 1.60
C GLY A 26 -0.38 5.13 2.61
N PHE A 27 -1.16 6.02 3.21
CA PHE A 27 -2.13 5.68 4.25
C PHE A 27 -3.50 6.23 3.92
N VAL A 28 -4.54 5.52 4.40
CA VAL A 28 -5.90 6.05 4.47
C VAL A 28 -6.25 6.15 5.95
N PHE A 29 -6.61 7.34 6.39
CA PHE A 29 -7.01 7.59 7.78
C PHE A 29 -8.46 7.19 8.00
N ALA A 30 -8.85 7.06 9.27
CA ALA A 30 -10.20 6.64 9.63
C ALA A 30 -11.29 7.56 9.05
N ASP A 31 -10.99 8.83 8.82
CA ASP A 31 -11.93 9.79 8.24
C ASP A 31 -11.96 9.76 6.70
N GLY A 32 -11.18 8.89 6.07
CA GLY A 32 -11.11 8.77 4.62
C GLY A 32 -10.09 9.69 3.94
N SER A 33 -9.42 10.55 4.69
CA SER A 33 -8.33 11.34 4.11
C SER A 33 -7.15 10.42 3.79
N ILE A 34 -6.36 10.79 2.79
CA ILE A 34 -5.19 10.00 2.42
C ILE A 34 -3.92 10.81 2.59
N HIS A 35 -2.83 10.10 2.84
CA HIS A 35 -1.50 10.66 2.84
C HIS A 35 -0.66 9.91 1.81
N ARG A 36 -0.15 10.62 0.81
CA ARG A 36 0.76 10.03 -0.16
C ARG A 36 2.14 9.94 0.49
N GLY A 37 2.60 8.72 0.72
CA GLY A 37 3.90 8.49 1.30
C GLY A 37 5.02 8.59 0.28
N GLU A 38 6.23 8.63 0.79
CA GLU A 38 7.45 8.60 0.00
C GLU A 38 8.04 7.19 0.06
N ASN A 39 8.30 6.60 -1.09
CA ASN A 39 8.96 5.29 -1.17
C ASN A 39 10.47 5.51 -1.28
N ILE A 40 11.20 5.18 -0.22
CA ILE A 40 12.67 5.36 -0.17
C ILE A 40 13.44 4.10 -0.57
N GLN A 41 12.77 3.12 -1.17
CA GLN A 41 13.40 1.84 -1.49
C GLN A 41 14.60 1.98 -2.43
N ASN A 42 14.52 2.89 -3.42
CA ASN A 42 15.65 3.14 -4.31
C ASN A 42 16.87 3.69 -3.56
N GLU A 43 16.63 4.55 -2.57
CA GLU A 43 17.70 5.11 -1.76
C GLU A 43 18.39 4.02 -0.95
N LEU A 44 17.60 3.13 -0.33
CA LEU A 44 18.16 2.01 0.44
C LEU A 44 18.91 1.05 -0.45
N HIS A 45 18.35 0.70 -1.61
CA HIS A 45 18.98 -0.18 -2.58
C HIS A 45 20.31 0.41 -3.08
N GLY A 46 20.34 1.71 -3.34
CA GLY A 46 21.54 2.39 -3.79
C GLY A 46 22.65 2.43 -2.73
N ARG A 47 22.28 2.53 -1.45
CA ARG A 47 23.25 2.58 -0.36
C ARG A 47 23.88 1.21 -0.09
N ASN A 48 23.07 0.14 -0.13
CA ASN A 48 23.55 -1.21 0.16
C ASN A 48 22.71 -2.25 -0.58
N PRO A 49 23.03 -2.50 -1.87
CA PRO A 49 22.24 -3.42 -2.68
C PRO A 49 22.32 -4.88 -2.20
N ASN A 50 23.33 -5.23 -1.41
CA ASN A 50 23.45 -6.59 -0.87
C ASN A 50 22.43 -6.84 0.25
N ILE A 51 22.11 -5.81 1.04
CA ILE A 51 21.11 -5.88 2.11
C ILE A 51 19.72 -5.56 1.55
N TYR A 52 19.61 -4.47 0.78
CA TYR A 52 18.35 -4.02 0.21
C TYR A 52 18.33 -4.40 -1.26
N GLN A 53 17.93 -5.64 -1.53
CA GLN A 53 18.00 -6.22 -2.88
C GLN A 53 16.95 -5.70 -3.83
N ARG A 54 15.84 -5.16 -3.29
CA ARG A 54 14.74 -4.64 -4.11
C ARG A 54 14.88 -3.15 -4.33
N SER A 55 14.45 -2.70 -5.51
CA SER A 55 14.32 -1.28 -5.84
C SER A 55 12.86 -0.84 -5.63
N ALA A 56 12.57 0.44 -5.87
CA ALA A 56 11.21 0.95 -5.78
C ALA A 56 10.28 0.37 -6.85
N ALA A 57 10.83 -0.26 -7.89
CA ALA A 57 10.01 -0.91 -8.91
C ALA A 57 9.35 -2.21 -8.42
N ASN A 58 9.87 -2.81 -7.37
CA ASN A 58 9.34 -4.08 -6.85
C ASN A 58 9.36 -4.17 -5.33
N GLY A 59 9.41 -3.03 -4.65
CA GLY A 59 9.34 -2.97 -3.20
C GLY A 59 9.07 -1.55 -2.74
N TYR A 60 8.70 -1.39 -1.47
CA TYR A 60 8.53 -0.07 -0.88
C TYR A 60 8.99 -0.05 0.56
N THR A 61 9.42 1.13 0.99
CA THR A 61 9.73 1.42 2.39
C THR A 61 9.36 2.88 2.62
N PHE A 62 8.56 3.12 3.66
CA PHE A 62 8.19 4.48 4.03
C PHE A 62 9.41 5.26 4.51
N SER A 63 9.44 6.56 4.25
CA SER A 63 10.41 7.46 4.83
C SER A 63 10.27 7.48 6.36
N MET A 64 11.30 7.96 7.04
CA MET A 64 11.24 8.11 8.51
C MET A 64 10.10 9.05 8.91
N THR A 65 9.90 10.14 8.18
CA THR A 65 8.83 11.10 8.44
C THR A 65 7.46 10.42 8.35
N ASP A 66 7.24 9.62 7.31
CA ASP A 66 5.98 8.90 7.13
C ASP A 66 5.78 7.85 8.23
N THR A 67 6.85 7.15 8.61
CA THR A 67 6.78 6.13 9.67
C THR A 67 6.39 6.76 11.00
N VAL A 68 6.95 7.93 11.32
CA VAL A 68 6.60 8.66 12.54
C VAL A 68 5.13 9.09 12.48
N MET A 69 4.66 9.61 11.34
CA MET A 69 3.26 10.00 11.16
C MET A 69 2.32 8.81 11.38
N LEU A 70 2.64 7.68 10.79
CA LEU A 70 1.86 6.44 10.94
C LEU A 70 1.75 6.05 12.41
N ASN A 71 2.87 5.97 13.11
CA ASN A 71 2.89 5.53 14.50
C ASN A 71 2.16 6.51 15.43
N LYS A 72 2.33 7.81 15.21
CA LYS A 72 1.65 8.83 16.02
C LYS A 72 0.14 8.81 15.81
N SER A 73 -0.33 8.42 14.64
CA SER A 73 -1.76 8.43 14.34
C SER A 73 -2.55 7.54 15.29
N PHE A 74 -1.95 6.47 15.79
CA PHE A 74 -2.66 5.52 16.65
C PHE A 74 -2.93 6.05 18.05
N GLY A 75 -2.28 7.14 18.45
CA GLY A 75 -2.56 7.80 19.72
C GLY A 75 -3.52 8.97 19.59
N GLY A 76 -4.01 9.25 18.41
CA GLY A 76 -4.87 10.41 18.13
C GLY A 76 -6.30 10.02 17.82
N SER A 77 -7.08 11.02 17.43
CA SER A 77 -8.51 10.86 17.13
C SER A 77 -8.79 10.42 15.69
N ASN A 78 -7.78 10.43 14.82
CA ASN A 78 -7.93 10.04 13.40
C ASN A 78 -6.80 9.09 13.02
N PRO A 79 -6.84 7.84 13.51
CA PRO A 79 -5.76 6.90 13.23
C PRO A 79 -5.78 6.42 11.78
N VAL A 80 -4.63 5.95 11.32
CA VAL A 80 -4.54 5.24 10.05
C VAL A 80 -5.36 3.97 10.17
N ALA A 81 -6.24 3.73 9.19
CA ALA A 81 -7.07 2.54 9.14
C ALA A 81 -6.57 1.54 8.09
N LEU A 82 -5.81 2.02 7.11
CA LEU A 82 -5.37 1.20 5.99
C LEU A 82 -4.05 1.71 5.44
N ILE A 83 -3.15 0.78 5.13
CA ILE A 83 -1.90 1.06 4.42
C ILE A 83 -2.07 0.56 3.00
N TYR A 84 -1.68 1.36 2.01
CA TYR A 84 -1.77 0.96 0.61
C TYR A 84 -0.42 1.02 -0.08
N HIS A 85 -0.24 0.19 -1.09
CA HIS A 85 0.85 0.28 -2.03
C HIS A 85 0.40 -0.27 -3.38
N SER A 86 1.20 -0.04 -4.41
CA SER A 86 0.90 -0.53 -5.75
C SER A 86 1.91 -1.58 -6.17
N HIS A 87 1.44 -2.51 -7.03
CA HIS A 87 2.29 -3.50 -7.69
C HIS A 87 2.32 -3.18 -9.18
N PRO A 88 3.43 -2.60 -9.70
CA PRO A 88 3.53 -2.36 -11.13
C PRO A 88 3.69 -3.68 -11.92
N ASP A 89 2.76 -3.91 -12.85
CA ASP A 89 2.82 -4.95 -13.87
C ASP A 89 2.78 -6.41 -13.38
N VAL A 90 2.50 -6.68 -12.11
CA VAL A 90 2.50 -8.04 -11.58
C VAL A 90 1.20 -8.48 -10.88
N GLY A 91 0.23 -7.57 -10.76
CA GLY A 91 -1.06 -7.91 -10.16
C GLY A 91 -1.14 -7.63 -8.66
N ALA A 92 -2.37 -7.58 -8.16
CA ALA A 92 -2.67 -7.24 -6.77
C ALA A 92 -2.68 -8.50 -5.92
N TYR A 93 -1.56 -8.79 -5.28
CA TYR A 93 -1.45 -9.87 -4.31
C TYR A 93 -0.61 -9.38 -3.13
N PHE A 94 -0.73 -10.04 -1.99
CA PHE A 94 0.07 -9.69 -0.81
C PHE A 94 1.30 -10.60 -0.83
N SER A 95 2.44 -10.04 -1.26
CA SER A 95 3.67 -10.81 -1.48
C SER A 95 4.26 -11.28 -0.15
N GLN A 96 5.20 -12.22 -0.22
CA GLN A 96 5.92 -12.65 0.98
C GLN A 96 6.65 -11.48 1.61
N GLU A 97 7.21 -10.58 0.81
CA GLU A 97 7.89 -9.39 1.34
C GLU A 97 6.90 -8.46 2.02
N ASP A 98 5.70 -8.30 1.45
CA ASP A 98 4.65 -7.49 2.07
C ASP A 98 4.27 -8.07 3.44
N GLN A 99 4.14 -9.39 3.52
CA GLN A 99 3.83 -10.07 4.77
C GLN A 99 4.96 -9.89 5.79
N ASP A 100 6.19 -10.05 5.36
CA ASP A 100 7.35 -9.90 6.25
C ASP A 100 7.43 -8.49 6.83
N LYS A 101 7.11 -7.46 6.03
CA LYS A 101 7.06 -6.07 6.51
C LYS A 101 5.92 -5.83 7.49
N ALA A 102 4.81 -6.52 7.33
CA ALA A 102 3.62 -6.31 8.15
C ALA A 102 3.69 -7.03 9.50
N LEU A 103 4.60 -7.99 9.63
CA LEU A 103 4.67 -8.87 10.81
C LEU A 103 5.96 -8.64 11.58
N PHE A 104 5.85 -8.81 12.91
CA PHE A 104 7.00 -8.94 13.79
C PHE A 104 6.73 -10.10 14.75
N ALA A 105 7.63 -11.06 14.79
CA ALA A 105 7.49 -12.27 15.62
C ALA A 105 6.15 -12.99 15.35
N GLY A 106 5.74 -13.01 14.07
CA GLY A 106 4.52 -13.72 13.67
C GLY A 106 3.22 -12.98 13.95
N GLN A 107 3.28 -11.72 14.39
CA GLN A 107 2.09 -10.91 14.69
C GLN A 107 2.11 -9.60 13.94
N PRO A 108 0.95 -9.06 13.56
CA PRO A 108 0.90 -7.76 12.87
C PRO A 108 1.53 -6.65 13.70
N ILE A 109 2.36 -5.83 13.06
CA ILE A 109 2.94 -4.66 13.68
C ILE A 109 1.85 -3.61 13.90
N TYR A 110 0.94 -3.47 12.94
CA TYR A 110 -0.14 -2.47 12.97
C TYR A 110 -1.50 -3.18 12.84
N GLN A 111 -2.51 -2.65 13.54
CA GLN A 111 -3.88 -3.14 13.46
C GLN A 111 -4.61 -2.42 12.32
N VAL A 112 -4.19 -2.68 11.10
CA VAL A 112 -4.71 -2.02 9.88
C VAL A 112 -4.97 -3.05 8.80
N ALA A 113 -5.80 -2.67 7.82
CA ALA A 113 -5.94 -3.42 6.58
C ALA A 113 -4.87 -2.96 5.58
N TYR A 114 -4.62 -3.77 4.57
CA TYR A 114 -3.66 -3.47 3.50
C TYR A 114 -4.37 -3.51 2.16
N LEU A 115 -4.18 -2.46 1.36
CA LEU A 115 -4.72 -2.37 0.00
C LEU A 115 -3.56 -2.46 -0.99
N VAL A 116 -3.63 -3.38 -1.93
CA VAL A 116 -2.64 -3.52 -3.00
C VAL A 116 -3.32 -3.16 -4.31
N VAL A 117 -2.75 -2.21 -5.03
CA VAL A 117 -3.29 -1.72 -6.31
C VAL A 117 -2.55 -2.37 -7.46
N ASP A 118 -3.31 -2.93 -8.39
CA ASP A 118 -2.79 -3.51 -9.62
C ASP A 118 -2.71 -2.41 -10.68
N VAL A 119 -1.49 -1.95 -10.98
CA VAL A 119 -1.26 -0.93 -12.01
C VAL A 119 -0.37 -1.50 -13.10
N ARG A 120 -0.80 -1.39 -14.36
CA ARG A 120 -0.08 -1.92 -15.53
C ARG A 120 -0.04 -0.87 -16.61
N ALA A 121 1.16 -0.59 -17.10
CA ALA A 121 1.34 0.43 -18.14
C ALA A 121 0.66 1.74 -17.74
N LYS A 122 0.78 2.12 -16.46
CA LYS A 122 0.23 3.35 -15.87
C LYS A 122 -1.30 3.33 -15.70
N GLU A 123 -1.97 2.23 -16.02
CA GLU A 123 -3.42 2.10 -15.85
C GLU A 123 -3.74 1.17 -14.68
N VAL A 124 -4.70 1.57 -13.84
CA VAL A 124 -5.15 0.77 -12.71
C VAL A 124 -6.15 -0.27 -13.21
N HIS A 125 -5.90 -1.54 -12.87
CA HIS A 125 -6.74 -2.68 -13.25
C HIS A 125 -7.58 -3.19 -12.10
N GLY A 126 -7.35 -2.71 -10.89
CA GLY A 126 -8.10 -3.08 -9.72
C GLY A 126 -7.23 -3.03 -8.48
N ALA A 127 -7.80 -3.53 -7.39
CA ALA A 127 -7.09 -3.56 -6.10
C ALA A 127 -7.71 -4.62 -5.21
N LYS A 128 -6.94 -5.10 -4.24
CA LYS A 128 -7.42 -6.08 -3.27
C LYS A 128 -7.07 -5.63 -1.87
N VAL A 129 -7.97 -5.92 -0.92
CA VAL A 129 -7.79 -5.62 0.48
C VAL A 129 -7.45 -6.91 1.22
N PHE A 130 -6.42 -6.85 2.04
CA PHE A 130 -5.97 -7.97 2.86
C PHE A 130 -6.07 -7.61 4.33
N GLU A 131 -6.54 -8.55 5.14
CA GLU A 131 -6.60 -8.40 6.59
C GLU A 131 -6.04 -9.64 7.28
N TRP A 132 -5.50 -9.41 8.46
CA TRP A 132 -5.03 -10.49 9.33
C TRP A 132 -6.23 -11.18 9.98
N ASN A 133 -6.31 -12.51 9.81
CA ASN A 133 -7.42 -13.29 10.37
C ASN A 133 -7.09 -13.97 11.69
N GLY A 134 -5.93 -13.65 12.26
CA GLY A 134 -5.41 -14.32 13.46
C GLY A 134 -4.30 -15.32 13.16
N ASP A 135 -4.13 -15.69 11.90
CA ASP A 135 -3.18 -16.70 11.46
C ASP A 135 -2.43 -16.29 10.19
N SER A 136 -3.11 -15.66 9.26
CA SER A 136 -2.52 -15.22 7.98
C SER A 136 -3.27 -14.01 7.45
N PHE A 137 -2.68 -13.36 6.44
CA PHE A 137 -3.35 -12.31 5.69
C PHE A 137 -4.23 -12.93 4.62
N THR A 138 -5.50 -12.54 4.59
CA THR A 138 -6.47 -13.05 3.62
C THR A 138 -7.10 -11.91 2.85
N CYS A 139 -7.41 -12.16 1.58
CA CYS A 139 -8.09 -11.18 0.73
C CYS A 139 -9.56 -11.13 1.14
N ILE A 140 -10.02 -9.96 1.58
CA ILE A 140 -11.41 -9.77 2.01
C ILE A 140 -12.24 -8.98 1.02
N ARG A 141 -11.60 -8.23 0.10
CA ARG A 141 -12.29 -7.47 -0.94
C ARG A 141 -11.45 -7.46 -2.20
N ASP A 142 -12.12 -7.47 -3.34
CA ASP A 142 -11.50 -7.46 -4.65
C ASP A 142 -12.23 -6.42 -5.50
N PHE A 143 -11.54 -5.32 -5.82
CA PHE A 143 -12.08 -4.25 -6.66
C PHE A 143 -11.59 -4.47 -8.09
N GLN A 144 -12.51 -4.76 -8.99
CA GLN A 144 -12.19 -4.90 -10.41
C GLN A 144 -12.40 -3.57 -11.10
N GLU A 145 -11.40 -3.13 -11.86
CA GLU A 145 -11.51 -1.92 -12.66
C GLU A 145 -11.48 -2.28 -14.13
N THR A 146 -12.46 -1.80 -14.84
CA THR A 146 -12.55 -2.01 -16.27
C THR A 146 -12.32 -0.67 -16.95
N SER A 147 -11.12 -0.14 -16.79
CA SER A 147 -10.79 1.20 -17.26
C SER A 147 -11.10 1.41 -18.73
N VAL A 148 -10.91 0.36 -19.52
CA VAL A 148 -11.23 0.40 -20.95
C VAL A 148 -12.68 0.72 -21.19
N ASN A 149 -13.55 0.27 -20.30
CA ASN A 149 -14.99 0.46 -20.44
C ASN A 149 -15.42 1.85 -20.01
N ASN A 150 -14.52 2.61 -19.47
CA ASN A 150 -14.80 3.95 -18.99
C ASN A 150 -14.52 5.00 -20.04
N SER A 151 -14.07 4.56 -21.17
CA SER A 151 -13.81 5.44 -22.29
C SER A 151 -15.09 6.00 -22.89
#